data_550db928a8db8961bf8b14513d66c80b
#
_entry.id   550db928a8db8961bf8b14513d66c80b
#
_cell.length_a   1.000
_cell.length_b   1.000
_cell.length_c   1.000
_cell.angle_alpha   90.00
_cell.angle_beta   90.00
_cell.angle_gamma   90.00
#
_symmetry.space_group_name_H-M   'P 1'
#
loop_
_entity.id
_entity.type
_entity.pdbx_description
1 polymer ?
#
loop_
_entity_poly.entity_id
_entity_poly.type
_entity_poly.pdbx_seq_one_letter_code
_entity_poly.pdbx_strand_id
1 'polypeptide(L)'
;MKTKTYQQCINPSCFHKYPINESRIQCDRGHLLDVKYNGRFPKYLKDVFFKRFNHGGNIYNESGVWRFRELINFCQIDMEDQLQCSKSLVSLDGAEGRLSKPYKMTKVTDFIGLKPNCLFLQPEGYNPSGSFKDNGMSTALTHAKMLHVDKIICASTGNTSASAAMYASNENMKCDVFIPKGEVAPGKL
;
A
#
# COMPACT_ATOMS: atom_id res chain seq x y z
N MET A 1 -3.76 22.93 4.28
CA MET A 1 -5.17 22.45 4.31
C MET A 1 -5.11 20.96 4.61
N LYS A 2 -5.46 20.55 5.84
CA LYS A 2 -5.41 19.14 6.27
C LYS A 2 -6.48 18.35 5.51
N THR A 3 -6.08 17.40 4.69
CA THR A 3 -7.01 16.42 4.14
C THR A 3 -7.41 15.49 5.27
N LYS A 4 -8.62 15.60 5.76
CA LYS A 4 -9.15 14.66 6.77
C LYS A 4 -9.64 13.42 6.06
N THR A 5 -9.10 12.29 6.43
CA THR A 5 -9.51 10.98 5.94
C THR A 5 -10.49 10.36 6.93
N TYR A 6 -11.47 9.66 6.43
CA TYR A 6 -12.48 8.99 7.24
C TYR A 6 -12.99 7.73 6.54
N GLN A 7 -13.56 6.84 7.32
CA GLN A 7 -14.29 5.67 6.81
C GLN A 7 -15.75 6.05 6.60
N GLN A 8 -16.36 5.62 5.52
CA GLN A 8 -17.78 5.88 5.23
C GLN A 8 -18.48 4.62 4.75
N CYS A 9 -19.67 4.37 5.30
CA CYS A 9 -20.52 3.29 4.83
C CYS A 9 -20.86 3.47 3.34
N ILE A 10 -20.70 2.40 2.57
CA ILE A 10 -20.98 2.40 1.12
C ILE A 10 -22.47 2.37 0.79
N ASN A 11 -23.32 2.02 1.76
CA ASN A 11 -24.75 1.93 1.56
C ASN A 11 -25.37 3.34 1.46
N PRO A 12 -26.06 3.68 0.33
CA PRO A 12 -26.67 4.99 0.12
C PRO A 12 -27.72 5.40 1.15
N SER A 13 -28.32 4.43 1.84
CA SER A 13 -29.32 4.68 2.87
C SER A 13 -28.72 4.87 4.28
N CYS A 14 -27.39 4.72 4.40
CA CYS A 14 -26.71 4.78 5.68
C CYS A 14 -25.73 5.96 5.76
N PHE A 15 -24.72 5.98 4.89
CA PHE A 15 -23.66 7.00 4.80
C PHE A 15 -22.99 7.40 6.13
N HIS A 16 -23.09 6.58 7.19
CA HIS A 16 -22.42 6.84 8.44
C HIS A 16 -20.90 6.97 8.24
N LYS A 17 -20.30 7.91 8.94
CA LYS A 17 -18.87 8.20 8.88
C LYS A 17 -18.21 7.85 10.21
N TYR A 18 -16.99 7.32 10.13
CA TYR A 18 -16.19 6.93 11.27
C TYR A 18 -14.77 7.49 11.14
N PRO A 19 -14.09 7.77 12.23
CA PRO A 19 -12.68 8.17 12.22
C PRO A 19 -11.81 7.08 11.58
N ILE A 20 -10.74 7.49 10.90
CA ILE A 20 -9.81 6.55 10.25
C ILE A 20 -8.98 5.75 11.27
N ASN A 21 -8.83 6.27 12.47
CA ASN A 21 -8.11 5.61 13.56
C ASN A 21 -8.96 4.63 14.39
N GLU A 22 -10.19 4.37 13.98
CA GLU A 22 -10.98 3.27 14.54
C GLU A 22 -10.77 2.00 13.72
N SER A 23 -10.48 0.88 14.40
CA SER A 23 -10.44 -0.44 13.77
C SER A 23 -11.85 -0.93 13.51
N ARG A 24 -12.33 -0.76 12.26
CA ARG A 24 -13.66 -1.18 11.83
C ARG A 24 -13.61 -1.98 10.54
N ILE A 25 -14.38 -3.05 10.49
CA ILE A 25 -14.60 -3.86 9.28
C ILE A 25 -15.90 -3.43 8.60
N GLN A 26 -16.90 -3.04 9.40
CA GLN A 26 -18.26 -2.72 8.95
C GLN A 26 -18.83 -1.54 9.74
N CYS A 27 -19.86 -0.91 9.20
CA CYS A 27 -20.66 0.06 9.94
C CYS A 27 -21.57 -0.65 10.96
N ASP A 28 -22.20 0.12 11.84
CA ASP A 28 -23.08 -0.42 12.90
C ASP A 28 -24.31 -1.19 12.35
N ARG A 29 -24.58 -1.07 11.05
CA ARG A 29 -25.63 -1.82 10.32
C ARG A 29 -25.08 -3.00 9.51
N GLY A 30 -23.81 -3.36 9.68
CA GLY A 30 -23.18 -4.49 8.99
C GLY A 30 -22.80 -4.26 7.52
N HIS A 31 -22.85 -3.02 7.02
CA HIS A 31 -22.42 -2.73 5.65
C HIS A 31 -20.91 -2.43 5.59
N LEU A 32 -20.30 -2.68 4.44
CA LEU A 32 -18.90 -2.37 4.19
C LEU A 32 -18.61 -0.87 4.32
N LEU A 33 -17.37 -0.58 4.65
CA LEU A 33 -16.83 0.77 4.71
C LEU A 33 -15.88 1.03 3.54
N ASP A 34 -15.90 2.27 3.05
CA ASP A 34 -14.93 2.79 2.10
C ASP A 34 -14.14 3.93 2.75
N VAL A 35 -12.92 4.13 2.30
CA VAL A 35 -12.07 5.21 2.81
C VAL A 35 -12.20 6.43 1.91
N LYS A 36 -12.58 7.53 2.51
CA LYS A 36 -12.85 8.80 1.81
C LYS A 36 -11.87 9.89 2.25
N TYR A 37 -11.60 10.77 1.30
CA TYR A 37 -10.85 11.99 1.53
C TYR A 37 -11.81 13.18 1.65
N ASN A 38 -11.53 14.05 2.62
CA ASN A 38 -12.25 15.30 2.76
C ASN A 38 -11.37 16.45 2.22
N GLY A 39 -11.64 16.84 1.00
CA GLY A 39 -10.89 17.92 0.33
C GLY A 39 -10.27 17.51 -1.02
N ARG A 40 -9.58 18.47 -1.61
CA ARG A 40 -8.84 18.28 -2.88
C ARG A 40 -7.34 18.21 -2.59
N PHE A 41 -6.66 17.32 -3.28
CA PHE A 41 -5.20 17.30 -3.24
C PHE A 41 -4.63 18.54 -3.93
N PRO A 42 -3.64 19.20 -3.31
CA PRO A 42 -2.98 20.36 -3.93
C PRO A 42 -2.30 19.97 -5.25
N LYS A 43 -2.38 20.85 -6.25
CA LYS A 43 -1.77 20.61 -7.58
C LYS A 43 -0.25 20.41 -7.52
N TYR A 44 0.42 21.04 -6.56
CA TYR A 44 1.89 20.94 -6.40
C TYR A 44 2.38 19.54 -6.02
N LEU A 45 1.49 18.63 -5.55
CA LEU A 45 1.90 17.26 -5.19
C LEU A 45 2.53 16.52 -6.36
N LYS A 46 2.09 16.79 -7.59
CA LYS A 46 2.72 16.20 -8.78
C LYS A 46 4.20 16.53 -8.86
N ASP A 47 4.58 17.79 -8.59
CA ASP A 47 5.96 18.24 -8.63
C ASP A 47 6.78 17.64 -7.47
N VAL A 48 6.15 17.48 -6.29
CA VAL A 48 6.76 16.81 -5.14
C VAL A 48 7.07 15.34 -5.47
N PHE A 49 6.13 14.61 -6.06
CA PHE A 49 6.32 13.22 -6.45
C PHE A 49 7.41 13.07 -7.51
N PHE A 50 7.45 13.98 -8.49
CA PHE A 50 8.47 13.98 -9.51
C PHE A 50 9.86 14.28 -8.95
N LYS A 51 9.98 15.24 -8.03
CA LYS A 51 11.23 15.54 -7.32
C LYS A 51 11.72 14.34 -6.52
N ARG A 52 10.84 13.66 -5.79
CA ARG A 52 11.19 12.44 -5.04
C ARG A 52 11.70 11.32 -5.95
N PHE A 53 11.12 11.20 -7.13
CA PHE A 53 11.57 10.21 -8.11
C PHE A 53 13.00 10.45 -8.60
N ASN A 54 13.37 11.72 -8.80
CA ASN A 54 14.66 12.10 -9.38
C ASN A 54 15.78 12.32 -8.35
N HIS A 55 15.41 12.57 -7.10
CA HIS A 55 16.36 12.92 -6.03
C HIS A 55 16.36 11.85 -4.95
N GLY A 56 17.01 10.73 -5.20
CA GLY A 56 17.19 9.65 -4.24
C GLY A 56 17.70 10.11 -2.86
N GLY A 57 18.05 9.21 -1.98
CA GLY A 57 18.62 9.49 -0.67
C GLY A 57 17.66 9.26 0.51
N ASN A 58 16.41 8.91 0.23
CA ASN A 58 15.48 8.45 1.26
C ASN A 58 14.74 7.22 0.75
N ILE A 59 14.80 6.12 1.50
CA ILE A 59 14.19 4.83 1.13
C ILE A 59 12.70 4.97 0.79
N TYR A 60 11.96 5.83 1.49
CA TYR A 60 10.54 6.06 1.22
C TYR A 60 10.29 6.82 -0.10
N ASN A 61 11.25 7.60 -0.58
CA ASN A 61 11.15 8.26 -1.88
C ASN A 61 11.41 7.28 -3.03
N GLU A 62 12.17 6.22 -2.79
CA GLU A 62 12.43 5.16 -3.75
C GLU A 62 11.27 4.17 -3.84
N SER A 63 10.52 3.96 -2.76
CA SER A 63 9.33 3.13 -2.73
C SER A 63 8.25 3.63 -3.72
N GLY A 64 7.65 2.71 -4.48
CA GLY A 64 6.51 3.00 -5.35
C GLY A 64 5.22 3.30 -4.58
N VAL A 65 5.19 2.99 -3.29
CA VAL A 65 4.08 3.26 -2.36
C VAL A 65 4.32 4.56 -1.62
N TRP A 66 5.40 4.64 -0.84
CA TRP A 66 5.66 5.74 0.08
C TRP A 66 6.13 7.03 -0.59
N ARG A 67 6.52 6.96 -1.84
CA ARG A 67 6.70 8.16 -2.67
C ARG A 67 5.45 9.03 -2.73
N PHE A 68 4.28 8.38 -2.68
CA PHE A 68 2.95 8.99 -2.78
C PHE A 68 2.23 9.04 -1.42
N ARG A 69 2.97 9.09 -0.32
CA ARG A 69 2.43 8.99 1.04
C ARG A 69 1.31 9.98 1.37
N GLU A 70 1.28 11.15 0.73
CA GLU A 70 0.19 12.12 0.89
C GLU A 70 -1.15 11.63 0.32
N LEU A 71 -1.11 10.66 -0.59
CA LEU A 71 -2.30 10.01 -1.14
C LEU A 71 -2.75 8.80 -0.30
N ILE A 72 -1.93 8.38 0.68
CA ILE A 72 -2.26 7.25 1.55
C ILE A 72 -3.10 7.77 2.72
N ASN A 73 -4.26 7.18 2.89
CA ASN A 73 -5.37 7.72 3.65
C ASN A 73 -5.10 8.03 5.12
N PHE A 74 -4.24 7.29 5.79
CA PHE A 74 -3.94 7.47 7.20
C PHE A 74 -2.62 8.22 7.46
N CYS A 75 -1.79 8.38 6.43
CA CYS A 75 -0.59 9.20 6.49
C CYS A 75 -0.93 10.69 6.28
N GLN A 76 -1.70 11.26 7.19
CA GLN A 76 -1.93 12.71 7.20
C GLN A 76 -0.71 13.39 7.82
N ILE A 77 0.23 13.75 6.99
CA ILE A 77 1.46 14.39 7.42
C ILE A 77 1.26 15.90 7.35
N ASP A 78 1.18 16.53 8.50
CA ASP A 78 1.54 17.94 8.60
C ASP A 78 3.01 18.08 8.23
N MET A 79 3.36 19.10 7.44
CA MET A 79 4.73 19.29 6.93
C MET A 79 5.78 19.34 8.06
N GLU A 80 5.38 19.69 9.28
CA GLU A 80 6.23 19.72 10.47
C GLU A 80 6.47 18.32 11.10
N ASP A 81 5.56 17.35 10.87
CA ASP A 81 5.63 16.00 11.43
C ASP A 81 6.22 14.94 10.47
N GLN A 82 6.83 15.35 9.34
CA GLN A 82 7.38 14.41 8.35
C GLN A 82 8.38 13.42 8.96
N LEU A 83 9.11 13.82 10.00
CA LEU A 83 10.08 12.96 10.68
C LEU A 83 9.39 11.91 11.57
N GLN A 84 8.26 12.24 12.15
CA GLN A 84 7.53 11.35 13.06
C GLN A 84 6.69 10.33 12.28
N CYS A 85 6.12 10.73 11.15
CA CYS A 85 5.41 9.81 10.27
C CYS A 85 6.36 8.80 9.60
N SER A 86 7.58 9.21 9.21
CA SER A 86 8.55 8.29 8.61
C SER A 86 8.94 7.14 9.56
N LYS A 87 8.94 7.36 10.87
CA LYS A 87 9.22 6.32 11.87
C LYS A 87 8.09 5.28 12.00
N SER A 88 6.90 5.62 11.56
CA SER A 88 5.72 4.75 11.63
C SER A 88 5.47 3.96 10.34
N LEU A 89 6.13 4.34 9.23
CA LEU A 89 5.95 3.68 7.95
C LEU A 89 6.62 2.32 7.95
N VAL A 90 5.88 1.31 7.52
CA VAL A 90 6.39 -0.05 7.30
C VAL A 90 6.87 -0.16 5.86
N SER A 91 8.15 -0.45 5.69
CA SER A 91 8.79 -0.60 4.39
C SER A 91 9.98 -1.56 4.51
N LEU A 92 10.19 -2.38 3.49
CA LEU A 92 11.39 -3.21 3.36
C LEU A 92 12.36 -2.51 2.41
N ASP A 93 13.17 -1.60 2.97
CA ASP A 93 14.22 -0.85 2.27
C ASP A 93 13.73 -0.03 1.06
N GLY A 94 12.47 0.39 1.07
CA GLY A 94 11.88 1.14 -0.04
C GLY A 94 11.70 0.31 -1.31
N ALA A 95 11.72 -1.01 -1.20
CA ALA A 95 11.66 -1.88 -2.37
C ALA A 95 10.26 -2.09 -2.94
N GLU A 96 9.20 -1.78 -2.17
CA GLU A 96 7.81 -1.99 -2.61
C GLU A 96 7.48 -1.11 -3.82
N GLY A 97 7.09 -1.75 -4.92
CA GLY A 97 6.72 -1.05 -6.15
C GLY A 97 7.82 -0.12 -6.68
N ARG A 98 9.07 -0.34 -6.29
CA ARG A 98 10.21 0.45 -6.75
C ARG A 98 10.27 0.40 -8.28
N LEU A 99 10.28 1.55 -8.90
CA LEU A 99 10.42 1.65 -10.35
C LEU A 99 11.83 1.20 -10.73
N SER A 100 11.97 -0.04 -11.14
CA SER A 100 13.09 -0.46 -11.98
C SER A 100 13.00 0.29 -13.32
N LYS A 101 14.09 0.36 -14.07
CA LYS A 101 14.05 0.93 -15.43
C LYS A 101 12.94 0.24 -16.21
N PRO A 102 11.93 0.98 -16.70
CA PRO A 102 10.79 0.36 -17.36
C PRO A 102 11.28 -0.40 -18.60
N TYR A 103 10.91 -1.67 -18.73
CA TYR A 103 11.21 -2.43 -19.92
C TYR A 103 10.38 -1.90 -21.08
N LYS A 104 11.05 -1.37 -22.10
CA LYS A 104 10.40 -0.99 -23.36
C LYS A 104 10.03 -2.26 -24.11
N MET A 105 8.75 -2.42 -24.43
CA MET A 105 8.20 -3.62 -25.07
C MET A 105 7.96 -3.37 -26.56
N THR A 106 9.03 -3.11 -27.31
CA THR A 106 8.94 -2.73 -28.75
C THR A 106 8.21 -3.79 -29.57
N LYS A 107 8.61 -5.06 -29.46
CA LYS A 107 7.96 -6.13 -30.20
C LYS A 107 6.49 -6.34 -29.86
N VAL A 108 6.12 -6.13 -28.60
CA VAL A 108 4.73 -6.25 -28.16
C VAL A 108 3.91 -5.07 -28.65
N THR A 109 4.47 -3.85 -28.61
CA THR A 109 3.80 -2.66 -29.17
C THR A 109 3.52 -2.80 -30.64
N ASP A 110 4.46 -3.32 -31.41
CA ASP A 110 4.30 -3.58 -32.85
C ASP A 110 3.20 -4.62 -33.09
N PHE A 111 3.22 -5.72 -32.31
CA PHE A 111 2.24 -6.80 -32.44
C PHE A 111 0.79 -6.36 -32.16
N ILE A 112 0.58 -5.49 -31.18
CA ILE A 112 -0.75 -5.00 -30.79
C ILE A 112 -1.13 -3.68 -31.45
N GLY A 113 -0.31 -3.17 -32.37
CA GLY A 113 -0.60 -1.95 -33.14
C GLY A 113 -0.53 -0.64 -32.33
N LEU A 114 0.20 -0.61 -31.23
CA LEU A 114 0.43 0.61 -30.46
C LEU A 114 1.61 1.41 -31.03
N LYS A 115 1.62 2.71 -30.75
CA LYS A 115 2.77 3.56 -31.11
C LYS A 115 4.05 3.07 -30.45
N PRO A 116 5.20 3.15 -31.13
CA PRO A 116 6.48 2.79 -30.53
C PRO A 116 6.74 3.51 -29.21
N ASN A 117 7.33 2.80 -28.27
CA ASN A 117 7.72 3.32 -26.96
C ASN A 117 6.57 3.82 -26.05
N CYS A 118 5.33 3.40 -26.31
CA CYS A 118 4.19 3.78 -25.45
C CYS A 118 3.80 2.70 -24.42
N LEU A 119 4.37 1.49 -24.51
CA LEU A 119 4.15 0.39 -23.58
C LEU A 119 5.39 0.15 -22.70
N PHE A 120 5.18 0.21 -21.41
CA PHE A 120 6.19 -0.09 -20.39
C PHE A 120 5.66 -1.17 -19.46
N LEU A 121 6.51 -2.09 -19.06
CA LEU A 121 6.20 -3.10 -18.06
C LEU A 121 6.96 -2.80 -16.78
N GLN A 122 6.27 -2.89 -15.66
CA GLN A 122 6.85 -2.86 -14.31
C GLN A 122 6.72 -4.27 -13.72
N PRO A 123 7.83 -5.01 -13.55
CA PRO A 123 7.78 -6.35 -12.98
C PRO A 123 7.61 -6.29 -11.48
N GLU A 124 6.44 -6.62 -10.98
CA GLU A 124 6.14 -6.68 -9.55
C GLU A 124 6.79 -7.88 -8.82
N GLY A 125 7.42 -8.78 -9.57
CA GLY A 125 8.24 -9.87 -9.02
C GLY A 125 9.53 -9.42 -8.35
N TYR A 126 9.94 -8.16 -8.51
CA TYR A 126 11.09 -7.58 -7.81
C TYR A 126 10.74 -7.02 -6.44
N ASN A 127 9.48 -7.03 -6.05
CA ASN A 127 9.08 -6.69 -4.68
C ASN A 127 9.67 -7.69 -3.66
N PRO A 128 9.87 -7.30 -2.39
CA PRO A 128 10.53 -8.11 -1.38
C PRO A 128 10.02 -9.54 -1.24
N SER A 129 8.70 -9.76 -1.27
CA SER A 129 8.10 -11.10 -1.24
C SER A 129 7.93 -11.75 -2.63
N GLY A 130 8.43 -11.11 -3.69
CA GLY A 130 8.30 -11.56 -5.07
C GLY A 130 6.92 -11.28 -5.68
N SER A 131 6.10 -10.42 -5.09
CA SER A 131 4.77 -10.14 -5.62
C SER A 131 4.28 -8.71 -5.36
N PHE A 132 3.29 -8.27 -6.16
CA PHE A 132 2.60 -6.98 -5.98
C PHE A 132 1.85 -6.83 -4.64
N LYS A 133 1.69 -7.92 -3.88
CA LYS A 133 1.03 -7.88 -2.56
C LYS A 133 1.75 -6.97 -1.58
N ASP A 134 3.03 -6.80 -1.75
CA ASP A 134 3.87 -5.95 -0.91
C ASP A 134 3.43 -4.48 -0.94
N ASN A 135 2.94 -4.01 -2.09
CA ASN A 135 2.44 -2.63 -2.22
C ASN A 135 1.28 -2.35 -1.25
N GLY A 136 0.35 -3.29 -1.14
CA GLY A 136 -0.77 -3.18 -0.20
C GLY A 136 -0.38 -3.54 1.23
N MET A 137 0.53 -4.50 1.40
CA MET A 137 0.91 -4.99 2.72
C MET A 137 1.71 -3.94 3.51
N SER A 138 2.62 -3.20 2.87
CA SER A 138 3.33 -2.10 3.52
C SER A 138 2.36 -1.07 4.11
N THR A 139 1.30 -0.73 3.38
CA THR A 139 0.28 0.22 3.86
C THR A 139 -0.61 -0.38 4.95
N ALA A 140 -1.02 -1.65 4.79
CA ALA A 140 -1.87 -2.34 5.78
C ALA A 140 -1.17 -2.47 7.13
N LEU A 141 0.11 -2.88 7.14
CA LEU A 141 0.89 -3.01 8.39
C LEU A 141 1.21 -1.66 9.01
N THR A 142 1.44 -0.62 8.20
CA THR A 142 1.58 0.74 8.72
C THR A 142 0.32 1.18 9.46
N HIS A 143 -0.86 0.93 8.88
CA HIS A 143 -2.13 1.24 9.55
C HIS A 143 -2.34 0.41 10.82
N ALA A 144 -2.06 -0.89 10.77
CA ALA A 144 -2.11 -1.77 11.95
C ALA A 144 -1.21 -1.26 13.09
N LYS A 145 0.02 -0.85 12.76
CA LYS A 145 0.97 -0.26 13.70
C LYS A 145 0.45 1.05 14.32
N MET A 146 -0.15 1.93 13.51
CA MET A 146 -0.78 3.16 14.00
C MET A 146 -1.98 2.90 14.92
N LEU A 147 -2.66 1.78 14.75
CA LEU A 147 -3.75 1.31 15.62
C LEU A 147 -3.25 0.52 16.84
N HIS A 148 -1.93 0.44 17.05
CA HIS A 148 -1.29 -0.33 18.13
C HIS A 148 -1.67 -1.81 18.11
N VAL A 149 -1.85 -2.39 16.92
CA VAL A 149 -2.11 -3.82 16.72
C VAL A 149 -0.78 -4.56 16.81
N ASP A 150 -0.72 -5.59 17.65
CA ASP A 150 0.47 -6.45 17.86
C ASP A 150 0.40 -7.79 17.11
N LYS A 151 -0.77 -8.09 16.55
CA LYS A 151 -1.04 -9.35 15.84
C LYS A 151 -1.94 -9.13 14.64
N ILE A 152 -1.55 -9.71 13.50
CA ILE A 152 -2.38 -9.76 12.29
C ILE A 152 -2.78 -11.18 11.96
N ILE A 153 -3.87 -11.32 11.21
CA ILE A 153 -4.41 -12.60 10.75
C ILE A 153 -4.60 -12.52 9.23
N CYS A 154 -4.18 -13.58 8.54
CA CYS A 154 -4.35 -13.70 7.10
C CYS A 154 -4.89 -15.08 6.73
N ALA A 155 -5.95 -15.13 5.91
CA ALA A 155 -6.46 -16.38 5.34
C ALA A 155 -6.09 -16.42 3.85
N SER A 156 -4.96 -17.04 3.52
CA SER A 156 -4.48 -17.13 2.14
C SER A 156 -3.46 -18.27 1.98
N THR A 157 -3.55 -19.00 0.87
CA THR A 157 -2.61 -20.06 0.48
C THR A 157 -1.47 -19.54 -0.42
N GLY A 158 -1.32 -18.24 -0.60
CA GLY A 158 -0.43 -17.69 -1.63
C GLY A 158 0.29 -16.40 -1.21
N ASN A 159 0.57 -15.57 -2.20
CA ASN A 159 1.41 -14.38 -2.06
C ASN A 159 0.95 -13.39 -0.98
N THR A 160 -0.35 -13.35 -0.66
CA THR A 160 -0.85 -12.47 0.40
C THR A 160 -0.34 -12.89 1.77
N SER A 161 -0.35 -14.20 2.08
CA SER A 161 0.18 -14.70 3.35
C SER A 161 1.70 -14.57 3.42
N ALA A 162 2.41 -14.84 2.34
CA ALA A 162 3.86 -14.66 2.29
C ALA A 162 4.26 -13.20 2.56
N SER A 163 3.61 -12.26 1.89
CA SER A 163 3.82 -10.84 2.12
C SER A 163 3.44 -10.43 3.55
N ALA A 164 2.27 -10.87 4.06
CA ALA A 164 1.84 -10.57 5.42
C ALA A 164 2.85 -11.05 6.48
N ALA A 165 3.33 -12.29 6.35
CA ALA A 165 4.32 -12.85 7.27
C ALA A 165 5.65 -12.10 7.22
N MET A 166 6.14 -11.76 6.03
CA MET A 166 7.40 -11.02 5.85
C MET A 166 7.34 -9.63 6.49
N TYR A 167 6.29 -8.86 6.18
CA TYR A 167 6.15 -7.50 6.71
C TYR A 167 5.86 -7.49 8.22
N ALA A 168 5.07 -8.44 8.73
CA ALA A 168 4.83 -8.59 10.16
C ALA A 168 6.12 -8.94 10.92
N SER A 169 6.92 -9.84 10.38
CA SER A 169 8.22 -10.21 10.97
C SER A 169 9.17 -9.00 11.06
N ASN A 170 9.21 -8.16 10.02
CA ASN A 170 10.02 -6.95 10.02
C ASN A 170 9.63 -5.96 11.14
N GLU A 171 8.36 -5.93 11.49
CA GLU A 171 7.82 -5.03 12.53
C GLU A 171 7.68 -5.69 13.91
N ASN A 172 8.19 -6.91 14.08
CA ASN A 172 8.02 -7.72 15.29
C ASN A 172 6.55 -7.94 15.69
N MET A 173 5.64 -7.96 14.71
CA MET A 173 4.23 -8.27 14.89
C MET A 173 4.00 -9.77 14.75
N LYS A 174 3.08 -10.32 15.51
CA LYS A 174 2.63 -11.71 15.32
C LYS A 174 1.79 -11.81 14.05
N CYS A 175 1.94 -12.94 13.31
CA CYS A 175 1.15 -13.20 12.12
C CYS A 175 0.63 -14.64 12.15
N ASP A 176 -0.69 -14.80 12.24
CA ASP A 176 -1.34 -16.10 12.09
C ASP A 176 -1.86 -16.24 10.65
N VAL A 177 -1.42 -17.30 9.97
CA VAL A 177 -1.89 -17.62 8.62
C VAL A 177 -2.80 -18.83 8.67
N PHE A 178 -4.03 -18.66 8.22
CA PHE A 178 -5.00 -19.75 8.10
C PHE A 178 -5.01 -20.29 6.68
N ILE A 179 -4.79 -21.59 6.56
CA ILE A 179 -4.79 -22.30 5.28
C ILE A 179 -5.71 -23.53 5.37
N PRO A 180 -6.44 -23.88 4.31
CA PRO A 180 -7.19 -25.13 4.26
C PRO A 180 -6.22 -26.32 4.29
N LYS A 181 -6.58 -27.36 5.04
CA LYS A 181 -5.77 -28.58 5.14
C LYS A 181 -5.65 -29.27 3.77
N GLY A 182 -4.42 -29.45 3.30
CA GLY A 182 -4.13 -30.15 2.03
C GLY A 182 -4.30 -29.29 0.75
N GLU A 183 -4.66 -28.03 0.87
CA GLU A 183 -4.96 -27.16 -0.29
C GLU A 183 -3.78 -26.23 -0.69
N VAL A 184 -2.62 -26.41 -0.08
CA VAL A 184 -1.43 -25.56 -0.37
C VAL A 184 -0.47 -26.32 -1.25
N ALA A 185 -0.09 -25.72 -2.38
CA ALA A 185 0.95 -26.30 -3.25
C ALA A 185 2.30 -26.37 -2.51
N PRO A 186 3.05 -27.48 -2.65
CA PRO A 186 4.30 -27.71 -1.90
C PRO A 186 5.34 -26.59 -1.98
N GLY A 187 5.36 -25.82 -3.05
CA GLY A 187 6.28 -24.69 -3.22
C GLY A 187 5.82 -23.36 -2.59
N LYS A 188 4.72 -23.37 -1.84
CA LYS A 188 4.15 -22.18 -1.17
C LYS A 188 4.10 -22.31 0.36
N LEU A 189 4.63 -23.39 0.90
CA LEU A 189 4.86 -23.61 2.32
C LEU A 189 6.28 -23.15 2.70
#